data_dff2beba69f5a01a86697213061d8a49
#
_entry.id   dff2beba69f5a01a86697213061d8a49
#
_cell.length_a   1.000
_cell.length_b   1.000
_cell.length_c   1.000
_cell.angle_alpha   90.00
_cell.angle_beta   90.00
_cell.angle_gamma   90.00
#
_symmetry.space_group_name_H-M   'P 1'
#
loop_
_entity.id
_entity.type
_entity.pdbx_description
1 polymer ?
#
loop_
_entity_poly.entity_id
_entity_poly.type
_entity_poly.pdbx_seq_one_letter_code
_entity_poly.pdbx_strand_id
1 'polypeptide(L)'
;MSMLNSTVQRSTLGLHALEQYEPLIGAATIERIATKADRVRTMRVAHISSTFYGGGVTELLTPLTLMMNATGIETDWHLIQGTPGYFGCTKKLHNTLQGQSRDFSDAEKTIYEQVVFENSTRLHLDDCDAIIVHDPQPLPLITHFVDREMPWLWQCHVDLSSPYPPVWSYLRQFIEQYNAAIFSLREYGQDLQVDQQFVTPAIDPFSAKNREMSDREIRDS
;
A
#
# COMPACT_ATOMS: atom_id res chain seq x y z
N MET A 1 -29.78 11.12 10.34
CA MET A 1 -29.17 9.78 10.07
C MET A 1 -28.33 9.96 8.80
N SER A 2 -27.11 10.37 8.96
CA SER A 2 -26.20 10.64 7.83
C SER A 2 -25.35 9.39 7.64
N MET A 3 -25.52 8.72 6.49
CA MET A 3 -24.65 7.64 6.06
C MET A 3 -23.29 8.28 5.72
N LEU A 4 -22.30 8.01 6.55
CA LEU A 4 -20.92 8.24 6.20
C LEU A 4 -20.51 7.12 5.22
N ASN A 5 -20.66 7.43 3.94
CA ASN A 5 -20.11 6.62 2.86
C ASN A 5 -18.60 6.47 3.12
N SER A 6 -18.10 5.24 2.97
CA SER A 6 -16.68 4.96 2.80
C SER A 6 -16.16 5.88 1.68
N THR A 7 -15.31 6.84 2.05
CA THR A 7 -14.93 7.91 1.14
C THR A 7 -13.99 7.36 0.09
N VAL A 8 -14.53 7.01 -1.07
CA VAL A 8 -13.74 6.89 -2.30
C VAL A 8 -13.30 8.30 -2.66
N GLN A 9 -12.08 8.65 -2.34
CA GLN A 9 -11.55 9.96 -2.71
C GLN A 9 -10.94 9.86 -4.12
N ARG A 10 -11.75 10.17 -5.15
CA ARG A 10 -11.23 10.47 -6.48
C ARG A 10 -10.52 11.81 -6.38
N SER A 11 -9.20 11.78 -6.30
CA SER A 11 -8.39 12.99 -6.25
C SER A 11 -8.43 13.70 -7.60
N THR A 12 -8.99 14.90 -7.62
CA THR A 12 -8.96 15.83 -8.76
C THR A 12 -7.79 16.82 -8.67
N LEU A 13 -6.84 16.57 -7.77
CA LEU A 13 -5.64 17.40 -7.64
C LEU A 13 -4.74 17.19 -8.86
N GLY A 14 -4.42 18.29 -9.55
CA GLY A 14 -3.65 18.45 -10.77
C GLY A 14 -2.80 17.26 -11.18
N LEU A 15 -3.36 16.43 -12.06
CA LEU A 15 -2.66 15.34 -12.71
C LEU A 15 -1.52 15.93 -13.54
N HIS A 16 -0.29 15.62 -13.16
CA HIS A 16 0.78 15.70 -14.12
C HIS A 16 0.55 14.57 -15.13
N ALA A 17 0.31 14.92 -16.38
CA ALA A 17 0.25 13.94 -17.44
C ALA A 17 1.58 13.19 -17.50
N LEU A 18 1.56 11.90 -17.87
CA LEU A 18 2.76 11.07 -17.92
C LEU A 18 3.90 11.75 -18.70
N GLU A 19 3.56 12.50 -19.74
CA GLU A 19 4.50 13.25 -20.58
C GLU A 19 5.29 14.33 -19.82
N GLN A 20 4.76 14.86 -18.74
CA GLN A 20 5.46 15.86 -17.92
C GLN A 20 6.69 15.29 -17.20
N TYR A 21 6.75 13.98 -17.03
CA TYR A 21 7.90 13.29 -16.46
C TYR A 21 9.01 13.05 -17.50
N GLU A 22 8.73 13.19 -18.81
CA GLU A 22 9.69 12.90 -19.89
C GLU A 22 11.04 13.61 -19.73
N PRO A 23 11.10 14.92 -19.37
CA PRO A 23 12.37 15.60 -19.17
C PRO A 23 13.24 15.00 -18.05
N LEU A 24 12.64 14.29 -17.11
CA LEU A 24 13.31 13.68 -15.95
C LEU A 24 13.69 12.23 -16.18
N ILE A 25 12.83 11.45 -16.84
CA ILE A 25 13.00 9.99 -16.96
C ILE A 25 13.24 9.52 -18.41
N GLY A 26 13.13 10.44 -19.38
CA GLY A 26 13.36 10.19 -20.81
C GLY A 26 12.20 9.50 -21.55
N ALA A 27 12.08 9.78 -22.84
CA ALA A 27 11.02 9.28 -23.73
C ALA A 27 10.91 7.74 -23.73
N ALA A 28 12.03 7.02 -23.72
CA ALA A 28 12.03 5.55 -23.70
C ALA A 28 11.39 4.97 -22.42
N THR A 29 11.50 5.66 -21.29
CA THR A 29 10.85 5.23 -20.04
C THR A 29 9.35 5.51 -20.10
N ILE A 30 8.94 6.66 -20.65
CA ILE A 30 7.54 7.00 -20.88
C ILE A 30 6.87 5.95 -21.77
N GLU A 31 7.49 5.63 -22.93
CA GLU A 31 6.97 4.61 -23.85
C GLU A 31 6.84 3.23 -23.18
N ARG A 32 7.80 2.84 -22.37
CA ARG A 32 7.77 1.57 -21.63
C ARG A 32 6.64 1.55 -20.60
N ILE A 33 6.37 2.67 -19.91
CA ILE A 33 5.26 2.80 -18.97
C ILE A 33 3.93 2.70 -19.73
N ALA A 34 3.76 3.47 -20.83
CA ALA A 34 2.55 3.47 -21.64
C ALA A 34 2.26 2.07 -22.21
N THR A 35 3.27 1.39 -22.74
CA THR A 35 3.15 0.00 -23.26
C THR A 35 2.72 -0.98 -22.18
N LYS A 36 3.18 -0.83 -20.94
CA LYS A 36 2.75 -1.67 -19.83
C LYS A 36 1.32 -1.33 -19.38
N ALA A 37 0.99 -0.04 -19.31
CA ALA A 37 -0.34 0.42 -18.95
C ALA A 37 -1.41 -0.06 -19.94
N ASP A 38 -1.10 -0.07 -21.24
CA ASP A 38 -2.02 -0.55 -22.28
C ASP A 38 -2.44 -2.02 -22.10
N ARG A 39 -1.61 -2.85 -21.47
CA ARG A 39 -1.93 -4.26 -21.19
C ARG A 39 -2.96 -4.45 -20.09
N VAL A 40 -3.07 -3.47 -19.21
CA VAL A 40 -3.94 -3.47 -18.04
C VAL A 40 -4.92 -2.29 -18.06
N ARG A 41 -5.03 -1.63 -19.22
CA ARG A 41 -6.01 -0.56 -19.44
C ARG A 41 -7.42 -1.08 -19.17
N THR A 42 -8.23 -0.30 -18.49
CA THR A 42 -9.58 -0.65 -18.04
C THR A 42 -9.66 -1.60 -16.86
N MET A 43 -8.54 -2.13 -16.36
CA MET A 43 -8.56 -2.84 -15.08
C MET A 43 -8.93 -1.87 -13.95
N ARG A 44 -9.69 -2.39 -13.00
CA ARG A 44 -10.01 -1.73 -11.74
C ARG A 44 -9.14 -2.30 -10.63
N VAL A 45 -8.28 -1.45 -10.06
CA VAL A 45 -7.32 -1.85 -9.02
C VAL A 45 -7.66 -1.12 -7.72
N ALA A 46 -7.84 -1.87 -6.63
CA ALA A 46 -7.99 -1.28 -5.30
C ALA A 46 -6.68 -1.37 -4.50
N HIS A 47 -6.23 -0.24 -3.99
CA HIS A 47 -5.18 -0.16 -2.99
C HIS A 47 -5.81 -0.06 -1.60
N ILE A 48 -5.32 -0.84 -0.63
CA ILE A 48 -5.83 -0.81 0.75
C ILE A 48 -4.67 -0.53 1.70
N SER A 49 -4.76 0.54 2.47
CA SER A 49 -3.75 0.92 3.47
C SER A 49 -4.41 1.39 4.78
N SER A 50 -3.60 1.75 5.77
CA SER A 50 -4.10 2.15 7.10
C SER A 50 -4.12 3.65 7.34
N THR A 51 -3.47 4.46 6.50
CA THR A 51 -3.40 5.91 6.70
C THR A 51 -3.39 6.67 5.39
N PHE A 52 -4.04 7.82 5.41
CA PHE A 52 -4.08 8.78 4.31
C PHE A 52 -3.13 9.98 4.55
N TYR A 53 -2.67 10.19 5.79
CA TYR A 53 -1.83 11.32 6.18
C TYR A 53 -0.54 10.84 6.82
N GLY A 54 0.58 11.37 6.29
CA GLY A 54 1.91 11.11 6.82
C GLY A 54 2.43 9.69 6.52
N GLY A 55 3.74 9.58 6.42
CA GLY A 55 4.44 8.33 6.14
C GLY A 55 4.66 8.03 4.66
N GLY A 56 5.64 7.16 4.41
CA GLY A 56 6.13 6.85 3.06
C GLY A 56 5.09 6.23 2.14
N VAL A 57 4.17 5.40 2.66
CA VAL A 57 3.12 4.76 1.86
C VAL A 57 2.17 5.78 1.26
N THR A 58 1.76 6.79 2.05
CA THR A 58 0.90 7.87 1.55
C THR A 58 1.59 8.71 0.49
N GLU A 59 2.87 9.04 0.71
CA GLU A 59 3.68 9.80 -0.25
C GLU A 59 3.86 9.06 -1.57
N LEU A 60 3.89 7.73 -1.53
CA LEU A 60 4.00 6.88 -2.71
C LEU A 60 2.65 6.70 -3.40
N LEU A 61 1.59 6.37 -2.65
CA LEU A 61 0.28 6.04 -3.24
C LEU A 61 -0.42 7.25 -3.84
N THR A 62 -0.25 8.45 -3.26
CA THR A 62 -0.89 9.66 -3.78
C THR A 62 -0.54 9.91 -5.26
N PRO A 63 0.72 10.07 -5.68
CA PRO A 63 1.06 10.24 -7.08
C PRO A 63 0.84 8.97 -7.92
N LEU A 64 1.06 7.78 -7.34
CA LEU A 64 0.90 6.51 -8.06
C LEU A 64 -0.54 6.29 -8.52
N THR A 65 -1.52 6.45 -7.64
CA THR A 65 -2.94 6.29 -7.99
C THR A 65 -3.39 7.30 -9.03
N LEU A 66 -2.90 8.53 -8.95
CA LEU A 66 -3.15 9.56 -9.96
C LEU A 66 -2.57 9.17 -11.33
N MET A 67 -1.32 8.70 -11.35
CA MET A 67 -0.65 8.26 -12.58
C MET A 67 -1.35 7.03 -13.19
N MET A 68 -1.74 6.05 -12.38
CA MET A 68 -2.50 4.89 -12.86
C MET A 68 -3.81 5.31 -13.51
N ASN A 69 -4.59 6.18 -12.88
CA ASN A 69 -5.82 6.73 -13.45
C ASN A 69 -5.55 7.49 -14.76
N ALA A 70 -4.47 8.29 -14.82
CA ALA A 70 -4.10 9.01 -16.04
C ALA A 70 -3.73 8.07 -17.21
N THR A 71 -3.22 6.87 -16.92
CA THR A 71 -2.88 5.84 -17.93
C THR A 71 -4.06 4.93 -18.28
N GLY A 72 -5.25 5.17 -17.72
CA GLY A 72 -6.48 4.42 -18.03
C GLY A 72 -6.70 3.18 -17.15
N ILE A 73 -5.96 3.05 -16.05
CA ILE A 73 -6.19 2.01 -15.04
C ILE A 73 -7.08 2.63 -13.96
N GLU A 74 -8.32 2.16 -13.82
CA GLU A 74 -9.21 2.65 -12.76
C GLU A 74 -8.64 2.25 -11.39
N THR A 75 -8.28 3.26 -10.58
CA THR A 75 -7.60 3.00 -9.32
C THR A 75 -8.33 3.67 -8.17
N ASP A 76 -8.73 2.87 -7.19
CA ASP A 76 -9.35 3.31 -5.94
C ASP A 76 -8.37 3.09 -4.77
N TRP A 77 -8.46 3.96 -3.77
CA TRP A 77 -7.65 3.83 -2.55
C TRP A 77 -8.56 3.82 -1.32
N HIS A 78 -8.57 2.70 -0.63
CA HIS A 78 -9.36 2.43 0.58
C HIS A 78 -8.50 2.49 1.83
N LEU A 79 -9.08 2.99 2.92
CA LEU A 79 -8.41 3.10 4.21
C LEU A 79 -9.08 2.21 5.26
N ILE A 80 -8.26 1.49 6.01
CA ILE A 80 -8.70 0.81 7.23
C ILE A 80 -9.00 1.86 8.30
N GLN A 81 -10.21 1.81 8.82
CA GLN A 81 -10.62 2.61 9.96
C GLN A 81 -10.28 1.87 11.24
N GLY A 82 -9.43 2.46 12.07
CA GLY A 82 -8.95 1.84 13.30
C GLY A 82 -9.16 2.70 14.53
N THR A 83 -9.17 2.06 15.70
CA THR A 83 -9.14 2.72 17.01
C THR A 83 -7.70 3.06 17.42
N PRO A 84 -7.49 3.94 18.43
CA PRO A 84 -6.15 4.15 18.99
C PRO A 84 -5.47 2.86 19.47
N GLY A 85 -6.26 1.90 20.02
CA GLY A 85 -5.76 0.59 20.43
C GLY A 85 -5.23 -0.22 19.24
N TYR A 86 -5.97 -0.27 18.13
CA TYR A 86 -5.53 -0.91 16.90
C TYR A 86 -4.24 -0.28 16.36
N PHE A 87 -4.15 1.05 16.28
CA PHE A 87 -2.95 1.71 15.81
C PHE A 87 -1.75 1.51 16.74
N GLY A 88 -1.98 1.35 18.06
CA GLY A 88 -0.97 0.93 19.02
C GLY A 88 -0.43 -0.48 18.71
N CYS A 89 -1.33 -1.43 18.45
CA CYS A 89 -0.97 -2.80 18.06
C CYS A 89 -0.20 -2.84 16.74
N THR A 90 -0.69 -2.15 15.70
CA THR A 90 -0.04 -2.18 14.39
C THR A 90 1.29 -1.44 14.35
N LYS A 91 1.48 -0.40 15.17
CA LYS A 91 2.79 0.22 15.36
C LYS A 91 3.78 -0.75 16.01
N LYS A 92 3.33 -1.56 16.96
CA LYS A 92 4.15 -2.61 17.56
C LYS A 92 4.53 -3.67 16.51
N LEU A 93 3.58 -4.12 15.67
CA LEU A 93 3.87 -5.02 14.56
C LEU A 93 4.94 -4.44 13.62
N HIS A 94 4.79 -3.19 13.22
CA HIS A 94 5.76 -2.49 12.38
C HIS A 94 7.17 -2.52 13.00
N ASN A 95 7.30 -2.18 14.28
CA ASN A 95 8.59 -2.16 14.97
C ASN A 95 9.20 -3.57 15.13
N THR A 96 8.37 -4.58 15.35
CA THR A 96 8.84 -5.98 15.48
C THR A 96 9.29 -6.57 14.14
N LEU A 97 8.68 -6.15 13.05
CA LEU A 97 9.14 -6.48 11.70
C LEU A 97 10.51 -5.86 11.40
N GLN A 98 10.84 -4.71 12.00
CA GLN A 98 12.15 -4.06 11.92
C GLN A 98 13.14 -4.56 12.99
N GLY A 99 12.89 -5.69 13.63
CA GLY A 99 13.83 -6.35 14.55
C GLY A 99 13.62 -6.05 16.03
N GLN A 100 12.63 -5.25 16.43
CA GLN A 100 12.35 -5.06 17.85
C GLN A 100 11.79 -6.35 18.47
N SER A 101 12.48 -6.92 19.45
CA SER A 101 12.05 -8.13 20.17
C SER A 101 10.92 -7.79 21.15
N ARG A 102 9.68 -7.95 20.71
CA ARG A 102 8.46 -7.76 21.51
C ARG A 102 7.41 -8.77 21.10
N ASP A 103 6.88 -9.51 22.07
CA ASP A 103 5.79 -10.45 21.83
C ASP A 103 4.49 -9.71 21.49
N PHE A 104 3.71 -10.32 20.63
CA PHE A 104 2.38 -9.85 20.25
C PHE A 104 1.37 -10.76 20.96
N SER A 105 0.74 -10.21 22.01
CA SER A 105 -0.15 -10.97 22.89
C SER A 105 -1.46 -11.36 22.17
N ASP A 106 -2.15 -12.38 22.71
CA ASP A 106 -3.43 -12.81 22.13
C ASP A 106 -4.52 -11.72 22.21
N ALA A 107 -4.47 -10.86 23.23
CA ALA A 107 -5.35 -9.70 23.29
C ALA A 107 -5.07 -8.68 22.16
N GLU A 108 -3.79 -8.46 21.83
CA GLU A 108 -3.41 -7.59 20.70
C GLU A 108 -3.78 -8.22 19.36
N LYS A 109 -3.63 -9.53 19.20
CA LYS A 109 -4.09 -10.26 18.00
C LYS A 109 -5.60 -10.11 17.83
N THR A 110 -6.36 -10.28 18.91
CA THR A 110 -7.83 -10.11 18.89
C THR A 110 -8.22 -8.70 18.44
N ILE A 111 -7.59 -7.66 18.99
CA ILE A 111 -7.87 -6.27 18.59
C ILE A 111 -7.53 -6.07 17.11
N TYR A 112 -6.40 -6.58 16.67
CA TYR A 112 -5.90 -6.45 15.30
C TYR A 112 -6.83 -7.12 14.29
N GLU A 113 -7.17 -8.38 14.51
CA GLU A 113 -8.04 -9.16 13.63
C GLU A 113 -9.49 -8.65 13.64
N GLN A 114 -10.02 -8.26 14.82
CA GLN A 114 -11.37 -7.75 14.95
C GLN A 114 -11.57 -6.45 14.15
N VAL A 115 -10.65 -5.49 14.25
CA VAL A 115 -10.73 -4.24 13.48
C VAL A 115 -10.66 -4.49 11.99
N VAL A 116 -9.81 -5.41 11.55
CA VAL A 116 -9.72 -5.79 10.15
C VAL A 116 -11.00 -6.48 9.67
N PHE A 117 -11.60 -7.36 10.48
CA PHE A 117 -12.91 -7.96 10.20
C PHE A 117 -14.01 -6.89 10.05
N GLU A 118 -14.09 -5.92 10.97
CA GLU A 118 -15.08 -4.83 10.87
C GLU A 118 -14.91 -3.99 9.59
N ASN A 119 -13.67 -3.80 9.14
CA ASN A 119 -13.41 -3.12 7.88
C ASN A 119 -13.80 -3.98 6.67
N SER A 120 -13.58 -5.29 6.71
CA SER A 120 -13.94 -6.18 5.59
C SER A 120 -15.43 -6.12 5.25
N THR A 121 -16.31 -5.91 6.25
CA THR A 121 -17.77 -5.79 6.03
C THR A 121 -18.19 -4.48 5.36
N ARG A 122 -17.28 -3.52 5.21
CA ARG A 122 -17.55 -2.19 4.62
C ARG A 122 -16.87 -2.00 3.27
N LEU A 123 -15.92 -2.87 2.94
CA LEU A 123 -15.22 -2.83 1.67
C LEU A 123 -16.04 -3.54 0.60
N HIS A 124 -16.27 -2.85 -0.51
CA HIS A 124 -16.92 -3.38 -1.71
C HIS A 124 -15.84 -3.51 -2.77
N LEU A 125 -15.38 -4.72 -3.02
CA LEU A 125 -14.24 -5.02 -3.89
C LEU A 125 -14.62 -5.94 -5.06
N ASP A 126 -15.90 -6.30 -5.16
CA ASP A 126 -16.42 -7.28 -6.13
C ASP A 126 -16.20 -6.85 -7.60
N ASP A 127 -16.13 -5.54 -7.84
CA ASP A 127 -15.88 -4.97 -9.18
C ASP A 127 -14.40 -4.77 -9.50
N CYS A 128 -13.49 -5.18 -8.62
CA CYS A 128 -12.05 -5.00 -8.81
C CYS A 128 -11.43 -6.18 -9.54
N ASP A 129 -10.49 -5.90 -10.43
CA ASP A 129 -9.70 -6.90 -11.16
C ASP A 129 -8.42 -7.30 -10.39
N ALA A 130 -7.97 -6.46 -9.45
CA ALA A 130 -6.84 -6.77 -8.57
C ALA A 130 -6.90 -5.94 -7.28
N ILE A 131 -6.42 -6.53 -6.18
CA ILE A 131 -6.34 -5.88 -4.87
C ILE A 131 -4.87 -5.83 -4.42
N ILE A 132 -4.42 -4.65 -3.98
CA ILE A 132 -3.08 -4.47 -3.42
C ILE A 132 -3.21 -3.98 -1.97
N VAL A 133 -2.81 -4.82 -1.05
CA VAL A 133 -2.84 -4.55 0.40
C VAL A 133 -1.46 -4.09 0.86
N HIS A 134 -1.39 -2.92 1.48
CA HIS A 134 -0.14 -2.29 1.87
C HIS A 134 0.16 -2.46 3.35
N ASP A 135 1.38 -2.93 3.63
CA ASP A 135 1.95 -3.11 4.96
C ASP A 135 1.19 -4.13 5.85
N PRO A 136 1.65 -4.35 7.10
CA PRO A 136 1.02 -5.34 7.97
C PRO A 136 -0.34 -4.94 8.51
N GLN A 137 -0.72 -3.63 8.49
CA GLN A 137 -1.94 -3.20 9.16
C GLN A 137 -3.21 -3.86 8.57
N PRO A 138 -3.47 -3.87 7.25
CA PRO A 138 -4.64 -4.52 6.68
C PRO A 138 -4.44 -6.00 6.36
N LEU A 139 -3.27 -6.57 6.65
CA LEU A 139 -2.85 -7.89 6.19
C LEU A 139 -3.90 -9.01 6.40
N PRO A 140 -4.62 -9.13 7.55
CA PRO A 140 -5.62 -10.17 7.75
C PRO A 140 -6.87 -10.05 6.87
N LEU A 141 -7.07 -8.96 6.11
CA LEU A 141 -8.23 -8.80 5.22
C LEU A 141 -8.43 -10.02 4.31
N ILE A 142 -7.36 -10.62 3.85
CA ILE A 142 -7.36 -11.79 2.95
C ILE A 142 -8.22 -12.93 3.47
N THR A 143 -8.32 -13.10 4.79
CA THR A 143 -9.09 -14.18 5.43
C THR A 143 -10.60 -14.00 5.34
N HIS A 144 -11.05 -12.80 5.01
CA HIS A 144 -12.48 -12.46 4.95
C HIS A 144 -13.03 -12.42 3.51
N PHE A 145 -12.16 -12.68 2.51
CA PHE A 145 -12.52 -12.72 1.09
C PHE A 145 -12.14 -14.09 0.50
N VAL A 146 -12.81 -15.15 0.97
CA VAL A 146 -12.43 -16.56 0.68
C VAL A 146 -12.74 -16.95 -0.76
N ASP A 147 -13.88 -16.48 -1.31
CA ASP A 147 -14.38 -16.82 -2.65
C ASP A 147 -13.93 -15.81 -3.73
N ARG A 148 -12.77 -15.20 -3.52
CA ARG A 148 -12.23 -14.19 -4.44
C ARG A 148 -11.75 -14.80 -5.76
N GLU A 149 -12.14 -14.20 -6.85
CA GLU A 149 -11.68 -14.58 -8.20
C GLU A 149 -10.47 -13.74 -8.65
N MET A 150 -10.37 -12.48 -8.15
CA MET A 150 -9.30 -11.57 -8.49
C MET A 150 -8.02 -11.83 -7.67
N PRO A 151 -6.83 -11.53 -8.22
CA PRO A 151 -5.57 -11.63 -7.49
C PRO A 151 -5.48 -10.61 -6.34
N TRP A 152 -5.00 -11.07 -5.21
CA TRP A 152 -4.64 -10.27 -4.04
C TRP A 152 -3.13 -10.26 -3.87
N LEU A 153 -2.56 -9.06 -3.83
CA LEU A 153 -1.13 -8.83 -3.68
C LEU A 153 -0.88 -8.16 -2.33
N TRP A 154 0.13 -8.61 -1.60
CA TRP A 154 0.58 -7.91 -0.40
C TRP A 154 1.85 -7.14 -0.69
N GLN A 155 1.86 -5.82 -0.53
CA GLN A 155 3.02 -4.97 -0.70
C GLN A 155 3.53 -4.47 0.65
N CYS A 156 4.72 -4.93 1.04
CA CYS A 156 5.37 -4.53 2.28
C CYS A 156 6.42 -3.45 2.02
N HIS A 157 6.25 -2.31 2.69
CA HIS A 157 7.19 -1.19 2.65
C HIS A 157 8.14 -1.17 3.84
N VAL A 158 7.94 -2.08 4.80
CA VAL A 158 8.76 -2.21 6.01
C VAL A 158 10.03 -2.98 5.71
N ASP A 159 11.13 -2.58 6.34
CA ASP A 159 12.37 -3.36 6.35
C ASP A 159 12.15 -4.70 7.07
N LEU A 160 12.31 -5.80 6.32
CA LEU A 160 12.17 -7.17 6.80
C LEU A 160 13.51 -7.92 6.84
N SER A 161 14.62 -7.22 6.87
CA SER A 161 15.95 -7.86 6.91
C SER A 161 16.16 -8.71 8.17
N SER A 162 15.48 -8.40 9.28
CA SER A 162 15.62 -9.12 10.55
C SER A 162 14.33 -9.07 11.39
N PRO A 163 13.21 -9.62 10.92
CA PRO A 163 11.94 -9.57 11.64
C PRO A 163 12.01 -10.45 12.91
N TYR A 164 11.34 -10.02 13.98
CA TYR A 164 11.24 -10.81 15.21
C TYR A 164 10.46 -12.11 14.95
N PRO A 165 11.08 -13.30 15.10
CA PRO A 165 10.54 -14.55 14.60
C PRO A 165 9.13 -14.91 15.09
N PRO A 166 8.76 -14.74 16.38
CA PRO A 166 7.39 -15.07 16.83
C PRO A 166 6.30 -14.25 16.14
N VAL A 167 6.57 -12.96 15.90
CA VAL A 167 5.61 -12.08 15.21
C VAL A 167 5.60 -12.37 13.71
N TRP A 168 6.76 -12.62 13.12
CA TRP A 168 6.85 -13.04 11.72
C TRP A 168 6.05 -14.32 11.46
N SER A 169 6.21 -15.34 12.29
CA SER A 169 5.47 -16.61 12.18
C SER A 169 3.96 -16.40 12.28
N TYR A 170 3.50 -15.47 13.12
CA TYR A 170 2.10 -15.10 13.21
C TYR A 170 1.60 -14.41 11.94
N LEU A 171 2.35 -13.48 11.38
CA LEU A 171 1.93 -12.74 10.16
C LEU A 171 2.02 -13.60 8.90
N ARG A 172 2.98 -14.52 8.83
CA ARG A 172 3.20 -15.43 7.71
C ARG A 172 1.93 -16.20 7.31
N GLN A 173 1.11 -16.63 8.27
CA GLN A 173 -0.13 -17.35 8.00
C GLN A 173 -1.13 -16.57 7.14
N PHE A 174 -1.09 -15.25 7.21
CA PHE A 174 -1.90 -14.38 6.36
C PHE A 174 -1.22 -14.14 5.01
N ILE A 175 0.09 -13.89 5.03
CA ILE A 175 0.87 -13.59 3.82
C ILE A 175 0.78 -14.74 2.83
N GLU A 176 0.85 -15.98 3.28
CA GLU A 176 0.79 -17.18 2.45
C GLU A 176 -0.58 -17.44 1.81
N GLN A 177 -1.60 -16.64 2.11
CA GLN A 177 -2.89 -16.66 1.45
C GLN A 177 -2.98 -15.67 0.26
N TYR A 178 -2.04 -14.74 0.13
CA TYR A 178 -1.97 -13.83 -1.02
C TYR A 178 -1.41 -14.54 -2.25
N ASN A 179 -1.72 -14.01 -3.44
CA ASN A 179 -1.19 -14.55 -4.69
C ASN A 179 0.29 -14.20 -4.89
N ALA A 180 0.72 -13.06 -4.37
CA ALA A 180 2.13 -12.66 -4.38
C ALA A 180 2.43 -11.66 -3.26
N ALA A 181 3.71 -11.60 -2.86
CA ALA A 181 4.25 -10.58 -1.96
C ALA A 181 5.22 -9.66 -2.72
N ILE A 182 5.13 -8.36 -2.49
CA ILE A 182 5.98 -7.35 -3.11
C ILE A 182 6.81 -6.67 -2.04
N PHE A 183 8.12 -6.65 -2.23
CA PHE A 183 9.08 -6.03 -1.32
C PHE A 183 9.87 -4.92 -2.01
N SER A 184 10.36 -3.96 -1.24
CA SER A 184 11.15 -2.84 -1.74
C SER A 184 12.54 -3.26 -2.22
N LEU A 185 13.17 -4.22 -1.56
CA LEU A 185 14.51 -4.72 -1.83
C LEU A 185 14.54 -6.26 -1.80
N ARG A 186 15.52 -6.85 -2.50
CA ARG A 186 15.70 -8.31 -2.49
C ARG A 186 16.08 -8.84 -1.10
N GLU A 187 16.80 -8.06 -0.33
CA GLU A 187 17.24 -8.36 1.04
C GLU A 187 16.07 -8.47 2.02
N TYR A 188 14.89 -7.93 1.67
CA TYR A 188 13.66 -8.04 2.46
C TYR A 188 12.85 -9.29 2.13
N GLY A 189 13.24 -10.02 1.08
CA GLY A 189 12.63 -11.31 0.73
C GLY A 189 12.74 -12.31 1.87
N GLN A 190 11.70 -13.12 2.04
CA GLN A 190 11.57 -14.07 3.15
C GLN A 190 11.31 -15.47 2.59
N ASP A 191 11.48 -16.50 3.43
CA ASP A 191 11.07 -17.86 3.08
C ASP A 191 9.53 -17.98 3.14
N LEU A 192 8.89 -17.77 2.00
CA LEU A 192 7.43 -17.78 1.81
C LEU A 192 7.03 -18.72 0.69
N GLN A 193 5.84 -19.31 0.80
CA GLN A 193 5.27 -20.21 -0.23
C GLN A 193 4.53 -19.47 -1.35
N VAL A 194 4.67 -18.13 -1.44
CA VAL A 194 4.06 -17.28 -2.46
C VAL A 194 5.12 -16.63 -3.33
N ASP A 195 4.75 -16.26 -4.55
CA ASP A 195 5.62 -15.53 -5.45
C ASP A 195 6.08 -14.22 -4.82
N GLN A 196 7.37 -13.91 -4.96
CA GLN A 196 7.95 -12.69 -4.43
C GLN A 196 8.43 -11.79 -5.56
N GLN A 197 7.96 -10.56 -5.55
CA GLN A 197 8.35 -9.51 -6.48
C GLN A 197 9.11 -8.41 -5.75
N PHE A 198 10.05 -7.78 -6.44
CA PHE A 198 10.90 -6.73 -5.86
C PHE A 198 10.75 -5.45 -6.67
N VAL A 199 10.15 -4.44 -6.03
CA VAL A 199 9.84 -3.15 -6.66
C VAL A 199 10.40 -2.03 -5.80
N THR A 200 11.48 -1.43 -6.25
CA THR A 200 12.09 -0.27 -5.57
C THR A 200 11.09 0.87 -5.50
N PRO A 201 10.85 1.47 -4.33
CA PRO A 201 9.96 2.60 -4.19
C PRO A 201 10.49 3.80 -4.99
N ALA A 202 9.57 4.56 -5.56
CA ALA A 202 9.87 5.78 -6.29
C ALA A 202 9.38 7.00 -5.50
N ILE A 203 9.91 8.18 -5.85
CA ILE A 203 9.43 9.46 -5.34
C ILE A 203 8.74 10.22 -6.48
N ASP A 204 7.78 11.08 -6.15
CA ASP A 204 7.27 12.07 -7.09
C ASP A 204 8.19 13.30 -7.09
N PRO A 205 8.94 13.55 -8.17
CA PRO A 205 9.85 14.71 -8.27
C PRO A 205 9.12 16.06 -8.28
N PHE A 206 7.82 16.07 -8.61
CA PHE A 206 7.01 17.29 -8.63
C PHE A 206 6.32 17.58 -7.28
N SER A 207 6.43 16.70 -6.31
CA SER A 207 5.88 16.96 -4.98
C SER A 207 6.55 18.18 -4.34
N ALA A 208 5.80 18.93 -3.55
CA ALA A 208 6.33 20.08 -2.83
C ALA A 208 7.57 19.78 -1.97
N LYS A 209 7.69 18.53 -1.51
CA LYS A 209 8.81 18.04 -0.69
C LYS A 209 10.09 17.80 -1.49
N ASN A 210 9.97 17.47 -2.78
CA ASN A 210 11.09 17.09 -3.66
C ASN A 210 11.47 18.20 -4.64
N ARG A 211 10.71 19.31 -4.71
CA ARG A 211 11.04 20.44 -5.58
C ARG A 211 12.26 21.21 -5.08
N GLU A 212 12.94 21.89 -5.99
CA GLU A 212 13.97 22.86 -5.62
C GLU A 212 13.36 23.97 -4.76
N MET A 213 14.02 24.30 -3.67
CA MET A 213 13.67 25.44 -2.81
C MET A 213 14.47 26.67 -3.24
N SER A 214 13.81 27.81 -3.27
CA SER A 214 14.50 29.08 -3.44
C SER A 214 15.39 29.42 -2.24
N ASP A 215 16.43 30.23 -2.45
CA ASP A 215 17.30 30.69 -1.36
C ASP A 215 16.53 31.38 -0.21
N ARG A 216 15.36 31.94 -0.50
CA ARG A 216 14.50 32.55 0.52
C ARG A 216 13.82 31.49 1.37
N GLU A 217 13.24 30.46 0.75
CA GLU A 217 12.58 29.36 1.46
C GLU A 217 13.57 28.57 2.32
N ILE A 218 14.82 28.40 1.83
CA ILE A 218 15.91 27.76 2.61
C ILE A 218 16.27 28.59 3.85
N ARG A 219 16.22 29.92 3.76
CA ARG A 219 16.55 30.79 4.90
C ARG A 219 15.40 30.89 5.92
N ASP A 220 14.16 30.70 5.47
CA ASP A 220 12.95 30.84 6.30
C ASP A 220 12.51 29.50 6.92
N SER A 221 13.21 28.36 6.61
CA SER A 221 12.98 27.02 7.13
C SER A 221 13.87 26.72 8.35
#